data_08331dbf901981e66543db1a64d3d872
#
_entry.id   08331dbf901981e66543db1a64d3d872
#
_cell.length_a   1.000
_cell.length_b   1.000
_cell.length_c   1.000
_cell.angle_alpha   90.00
_cell.angle_beta   90.00
_cell.angle_gamma   90.00
#
_symmetry.space_group_name_H-M   'P 1'
#
loop_
_entity.id
_entity.type
_entity.pdbx_description
1 polymer ?
#
loop_
_entity_poly.entity_id
_entity_poly.type
_entity_poly.pdbx_seq_one_letter_code
_entity_poly.pdbx_strand_id
1 'polypeptide(L)'
;MGKTTRSNPGAFQKVPPKTLLMILKKIARKTFNGQTNSVKNLLTVEFLNYLSQYKRKNLFYCNLCKSESPYYYHTANAKRILYNSICPNCSSRKRHRGLYEIYKNILKKMDLPRVLHFAPEPVFYSLFTVCEYITADIELEDVDLQLDIEKIDCQDNSFNLILCNHVLEHIKDDLTALKELQRILIYKGILVLTVPGDWRRKETIEYKIPDNNGHYRDYGLEFIDLLNNIFNKVEKIDLHNFNHTYEKPLGLTSKHDLAFLCYKN
;
A
#
# COMPACT_ATOMS: atom_id res chain seq x y z
N MET A 1 -29.18 4.62 -14.08
CA MET A 1 -27.97 4.28 -13.33
C MET A 1 -27.12 5.56 -13.27
N GLY A 2 -27.23 6.28 -12.16
CA GLY A 2 -26.61 7.61 -12.00
C GLY A 2 -25.11 7.48 -11.76
N LYS A 3 -24.29 8.05 -12.63
CA LYS A 3 -22.88 8.30 -12.34
C LYS A 3 -22.84 9.37 -11.23
N THR A 4 -22.56 8.95 -10.01
CA THR A 4 -22.14 9.89 -8.96
C THR A 4 -20.83 10.52 -9.43
N THR A 5 -20.88 11.80 -9.78
CA THR A 5 -19.68 12.59 -10.07
C THR A 5 -18.87 12.68 -8.77
N ARG A 6 -17.89 11.78 -8.60
CA ARG A 6 -16.88 11.95 -7.54
C ARG A 6 -16.26 13.33 -7.71
N SER A 7 -16.32 14.15 -6.68
CA SER A 7 -15.61 15.41 -6.62
C SER A 7 -14.14 15.16 -6.97
N ASN A 8 -13.60 15.92 -7.91
CA ASN A 8 -12.27 15.80 -8.47
C ASN A 8 -11.20 15.65 -7.35
N PRO A 9 -10.57 14.46 -7.16
CA PRO A 9 -9.61 14.23 -6.09
C PRO A 9 -8.23 14.82 -6.38
N GLY A 10 -8.13 15.74 -7.35
CA GLY A 10 -6.86 16.32 -7.82
C GLY A 10 -6.17 17.30 -6.88
N ALA A 11 -6.74 17.67 -5.76
CA ALA A 11 -6.07 18.50 -4.77
C ALA A 11 -5.36 17.63 -3.72
N PHE A 12 -4.13 17.22 -4.03
CA PHE A 12 -3.25 16.65 -3.02
C PHE A 12 -3.12 17.63 -1.84
N GLN A 13 -3.70 17.27 -0.69
CA GLN A 13 -3.54 18.08 0.52
C GLN A 13 -2.08 17.98 0.99
N LYS A 14 -1.39 19.13 1.00
CA LYS A 14 -0.08 19.21 1.67
C LYS A 14 -0.21 18.73 3.10
N VAL A 15 0.71 17.86 3.54
CA VAL A 15 0.77 17.45 4.94
C VAL A 15 1.06 18.70 5.76
N PRO A 16 0.13 19.19 6.60
CA PRO A 16 0.42 20.33 7.44
C PRO A 16 1.52 19.95 8.45
N PRO A 17 2.40 20.87 8.80
CA PRO A 17 3.34 20.65 9.88
C PRO A 17 2.56 20.29 11.14
N LYS A 18 2.91 19.17 11.77
CA LYS A 18 2.27 18.75 13.01
C LYS A 18 2.52 19.82 14.08
N THR A 19 1.47 20.30 14.71
CA THR A 19 1.60 21.24 15.81
C THR A 19 2.26 20.54 17.01
N LEU A 20 2.99 21.29 17.81
CA LEU A 20 3.62 20.79 19.04
C LEU A 20 2.59 20.09 19.95
N LEU A 21 1.36 20.61 20.01
CA LEU A 21 0.26 20.01 20.76
C LEU A 21 -0.12 18.60 20.27
N MET A 22 -0.16 18.38 18.96
CA MET A 22 -0.45 17.05 18.37
C MET A 22 0.67 16.07 18.71
N ILE A 23 1.91 16.50 18.66
CA ILE A 23 3.08 15.70 19.06
C ILE A 23 3.00 15.33 20.54
N LEU A 24 2.76 16.30 21.42
CA LEU A 24 2.64 16.08 22.87
C LEU A 24 1.50 15.12 23.21
N LYS A 25 0.31 15.27 22.60
CA LYS A 25 -0.82 14.33 22.80
C LYS A 25 -0.44 12.90 22.39
N LYS A 26 0.26 12.73 21.27
CA LYS A 26 0.70 11.41 20.79
C LYS A 26 1.75 10.79 21.71
N ILE A 27 2.66 11.59 22.23
CA ILE A 27 3.68 11.17 23.23
C ILE A 27 2.98 10.71 24.51
N ALA A 28 2.12 11.54 25.09
CA ALA A 28 1.40 11.23 26.33
C ALA A 28 0.62 9.91 26.22
N ARG A 29 -0.11 9.71 25.11
CA ARG A 29 -0.86 8.45 24.87
C ARG A 29 0.07 7.22 24.82
N LYS A 30 1.24 7.33 24.17
CA LYS A 30 2.19 6.20 24.05
C LYS A 30 2.92 5.93 25.37
N THR A 31 3.25 6.97 26.13
CA THR A 31 3.87 6.83 27.46
C THR A 31 2.89 6.16 28.43
N PHE A 32 1.64 6.58 28.42
CA PHE A 32 0.59 5.97 29.25
C PHE A 32 0.41 4.47 28.96
N ASN A 33 0.57 4.05 27.71
CA ASN A 33 0.48 2.66 27.29
C ASN A 33 1.80 1.86 27.47
N GLY A 34 2.81 2.38 28.16
CA GLY A 34 4.09 1.70 28.42
C GLY A 34 4.99 1.50 27.18
N GLN A 35 4.73 2.20 26.07
CA GLN A 35 5.44 2.06 24.81
C GLN A 35 6.69 2.96 24.70
N THR A 36 7.65 2.83 25.61
CA THR A 36 8.83 3.71 25.71
C THR A 36 9.67 3.79 24.43
N ASN A 37 9.96 2.67 23.76
CA ASN A 37 10.68 2.66 22.48
C ASN A 37 9.93 3.40 21.38
N SER A 38 8.61 3.29 21.36
CA SER A 38 7.75 4.02 20.43
C SER A 38 7.79 5.52 20.65
N VAL A 39 7.90 5.96 21.89
CA VAL A 39 8.07 7.40 22.26
C VAL A 39 9.42 7.92 21.79
N LYS A 40 10.52 7.19 22.07
CA LYS A 40 11.86 7.56 21.60
C LYS A 40 11.91 7.69 20.07
N ASN A 41 11.39 6.71 19.37
CA ASN A 41 11.35 6.74 17.90
C ASN A 41 10.52 7.92 17.38
N LEU A 42 9.40 8.24 18.03
CA LEU A 42 8.56 9.38 17.67
C LEU A 42 9.29 10.72 17.84
N LEU A 43 9.96 10.94 18.97
CA LEU A 43 10.74 12.15 19.22
C LEU A 43 11.87 12.32 18.21
N THR A 44 12.59 11.23 17.91
CA THR A 44 13.65 11.24 16.90
C THR A 44 13.11 11.62 15.53
N VAL A 45 11.98 11.06 15.13
CA VAL A 45 11.33 11.36 13.82
C VAL A 45 10.90 12.81 13.74
N GLU A 46 10.27 13.35 14.77
CA GLU A 46 9.81 14.75 14.75
C GLU A 46 11.02 15.73 14.68
N PHE A 47 12.11 15.42 15.38
CA PHE A 47 13.35 16.20 15.27
C PHE A 47 13.97 16.12 13.87
N LEU A 48 14.07 14.91 13.29
CA LEU A 48 14.58 14.73 11.92
C LEU A 48 13.70 15.43 10.88
N ASN A 49 12.39 15.40 11.04
CA ASN A 49 11.45 16.08 10.15
C ASN A 49 11.61 17.60 10.27
N TYR A 50 11.80 18.13 11.47
CA TYR A 50 12.10 19.55 11.69
C TYR A 50 13.38 19.95 10.97
N LEU A 51 14.48 19.22 11.16
CA LEU A 51 15.77 19.52 10.48
C LEU A 51 15.65 19.41 8.95
N SER A 52 14.84 18.48 8.46
CA SER A 52 14.67 18.24 7.02
C SER A 52 14.08 19.44 6.27
N GLN A 53 13.28 20.27 6.94
CA GLN A 53 12.66 21.47 6.36
C GLN A 53 13.68 22.56 5.96
N TYR A 54 14.89 22.53 6.54
CA TYR A 54 15.96 23.46 6.19
C TYR A 54 16.83 23.02 5.00
N LYS A 55 16.58 21.82 4.43
CA LYS A 55 17.24 21.37 3.20
C LYS A 55 16.73 22.19 2.01
N ARG A 56 17.66 22.69 1.19
CA ARG A 56 17.31 23.55 0.04
C ARG A 56 17.42 22.84 -1.30
N LYS A 57 18.23 21.79 -1.41
CA LYS A 57 18.43 21.03 -2.64
C LYS A 57 17.36 19.97 -2.78
N ASN A 58 16.64 19.95 -3.91
CA ASN A 58 15.68 18.87 -4.20
C ASN A 58 16.44 17.54 -4.39
N LEU A 59 16.18 16.60 -3.49
CA LEU A 59 16.86 15.30 -3.43
C LEU A 59 15.97 14.16 -3.91
N PHE A 60 14.64 14.35 -3.97
CA PHE A 60 13.67 13.31 -4.27
C PHE A 60 12.69 13.77 -5.33
N TYR A 61 12.18 12.80 -6.09
CA TYR A 61 11.07 12.97 -7.03
C TYR A 61 9.89 12.08 -6.61
N CYS A 62 8.68 12.62 -6.63
CA CYS A 62 7.46 11.86 -6.40
C CYS A 62 6.74 11.62 -7.73
N ASN A 63 6.72 10.36 -8.17
CA ASN A 63 6.08 9.95 -9.42
C ASN A 63 4.54 10.02 -9.39
N LEU A 64 3.91 10.08 -8.21
CA LEU A 64 2.47 10.25 -8.07
C LEU A 64 2.04 11.72 -8.30
N CYS A 65 2.60 12.67 -7.56
CA CYS A 65 2.25 14.07 -7.70
C CYS A 65 3.17 14.87 -8.63
N LYS A 66 4.13 14.21 -9.29
CA LYS A 66 5.08 14.80 -10.27
C LYS A 66 5.89 15.96 -9.72
N SER A 67 6.16 15.96 -8.41
CA SER A 67 6.89 17.03 -7.74
C SER A 67 8.25 16.60 -7.26
N GLU A 68 9.18 17.53 -7.23
CA GLU A 68 10.45 17.40 -6.54
C GLU A 68 10.36 17.91 -5.12
N SER A 69 11.15 17.34 -4.23
CA SER A 69 11.22 17.76 -2.85
C SER A 69 12.64 17.65 -2.30
N PRO A 70 13.06 18.59 -1.46
CA PRO A 70 14.36 18.49 -0.78
C PRO A 70 14.38 17.39 0.28
N TYR A 71 13.24 16.91 0.73
CA TYR A 71 13.10 15.86 1.73
C TYR A 71 11.79 15.09 1.56
N TYR A 72 11.76 13.90 2.13
CA TYR A 72 10.53 13.20 2.49
C TYR A 72 10.45 13.09 4.01
N TYR A 73 9.26 13.20 4.57
CA TYR A 73 9.06 13.01 6.01
C TYR A 73 9.42 11.59 6.43
N HIS A 74 10.00 11.51 7.61
CA HIS A 74 10.27 10.26 8.31
C HIS A 74 9.03 9.85 9.10
N THR A 75 8.83 8.54 9.27
CA THR A 75 7.80 7.98 10.15
C THR A 75 8.41 6.95 11.09
N ALA A 76 7.70 6.56 12.12
CA ALA A 76 8.14 5.52 13.02
C ALA A 76 6.99 4.62 13.44
N ASN A 77 7.33 3.36 13.68
CA ASN A 77 6.52 2.44 14.46
C ASN A 77 7.28 2.03 15.74
N ALA A 78 6.74 1.12 16.53
CA ALA A 78 7.37 0.66 17.76
C ALA A 78 8.74 0.02 17.55
N LYS A 79 8.93 -0.65 16.39
CA LYS A 79 10.13 -1.44 16.07
C LYS A 79 11.25 -0.61 15.45
N ARG A 80 10.91 0.38 14.57
CA ARG A 80 11.92 1.10 13.77
C ARG A 80 11.46 2.47 13.27
N ILE A 81 12.44 3.28 12.86
CA ILE A 81 12.23 4.52 12.11
C ILE A 81 12.26 4.19 10.62
N LEU A 82 11.29 4.72 9.89
CA LEU A 82 11.17 4.64 8.43
C LEU A 82 11.60 5.98 7.84
N TYR A 83 12.82 6.04 7.34
CA TYR A 83 13.39 7.25 6.75
C TYR A 83 12.80 7.53 5.37
N ASN A 84 12.66 8.82 5.01
CA ASN A 84 12.21 9.30 3.70
C ASN A 84 10.91 8.61 3.25
N SER A 85 9.94 8.53 4.14
CA SER A 85 8.78 7.65 4.00
C SER A 85 7.61 8.31 3.28
N ILE A 86 7.32 9.59 3.58
CA ILE A 86 6.11 10.29 3.11
C ILE A 86 6.48 11.51 2.29
N CYS A 87 5.89 11.62 1.10
CA CYS A 87 5.99 12.82 0.27
C CYS A 87 5.29 14.00 0.95
N PRO A 88 5.95 15.17 1.11
CA PRO A 88 5.34 16.33 1.76
C PRO A 88 4.20 16.95 0.94
N ASN A 89 4.14 16.70 -0.37
CA ASN A 89 3.17 17.32 -1.26
C ASN A 89 1.87 16.49 -1.40
N CYS A 90 1.96 15.15 -1.47
CA CYS A 90 0.78 14.30 -1.72
C CYS A 90 0.57 13.19 -0.68
N SER A 91 1.36 13.17 0.40
CA SER A 91 1.30 12.15 1.46
C SER A 91 1.57 10.72 1.00
N SER A 92 1.98 10.50 -0.26
CA SER A 92 2.30 9.16 -0.74
C SER A 92 3.42 8.53 0.09
N ARG A 93 3.22 7.26 0.42
CA ARG A 93 4.21 6.44 1.13
C ARG A 93 5.17 5.79 0.14
N LYS A 94 6.25 5.18 0.63
CA LYS A 94 7.22 4.44 -0.19
C LYS A 94 6.54 3.43 -1.11
N ARG A 95 5.75 2.51 -0.54
CA ARG A 95 5.06 1.48 -1.31
C ARG A 95 4.20 2.07 -2.44
N HIS A 96 3.52 3.20 -2.19
CA HIS A 96 2.68 3.83 -3.22
C HIS A 96 3.50 4.26 -4.44
N ARG A 97 4.72 4.79 -4.23
CA ARG A 97 5.59 5.22 -5.32
C ARG A 97 6.14 4.03 -6.13
N GLY A 98 6.44 2.91 -5.46
CA GLY A 98 6.83 1.67 -6.15
C GLY A 98 5.66 1.01 -6.88
N LEU A 99 4.50 0.89 -6.24
CA LEU A 99 3.29 0.33 -6.82
C LEU A 99 2.80 1.16 -8.02
N TYR A 100 2.95 2.48 -7.99
CA TYR A 100 2.62 3.34 -9.12
C TYR A 100 3.34 2.91 -10.41
N GLU A 101 4.62 2.54 -10.34
CA GLU A 101 5.36 2.07 -11.50
C GLU A 101 4.84 0.71 -12.01
N ILE A 102 4.47 -0.18 -11.09
CA ILE A 102 3.84 -1.46 -11.45
C ILE A 102 2.52 -1.21 -12.18
N TYR A 103 1.61 -0.46 -11.57
CA TYR A 103 0.28 -0.19 -12.14
C TYR A 103 0.37 0.51 -13.49
N LYS A 104 1.21 1.56 -13.60
CA LYS A 104 1.48 2.26 -14.85
C LYS A 104 1.96 1.32 -15.97
N ASN A 105 2.85 0.37 -15.64
CA ASN A 105 3.38 -0.58 -16.62
C ASN A 105 2.35 -1.65 -17.02
N ILE A 106 1.47 -2.06 -16.10
CA ILE A 106 0.37 -2.98 -16.39
C ILE A 106 -0.66 -2.29 -17.30
N LEU A 107 -1.10 -1.09 -16.91
CA LEU A 107 -2.13 -0.34 -17.64
C LEU A 107 -1.72 0.02 -19.07
N LYS A 108 -0.43 0.25 -19.34
CA LYS A 108 0.07 0.47 -20.70
C LYS A 108 -0.15 -0.72 -21.65
N LYS A 109 -0.36 -1.93 -21.11
CA LYS A 109 -0.52 -3.17 -21.87
C LYS A 109 -1.98 -3.64 -21.93
N MET A 110 -2.90 -2.93 -21.28
CA MET A 110 -4.32 -3.25 -21.22
C MET A 110 -5.13 -2.17 -21.92
N ASP A 111 -6.15 -2.58 -22.66
CA ASP A 111 -7.11 -1.66 -23.26
C ASP A 111 -8.37 -1.62 -22.39
N LEU A 112 -8.71 -0.42 -21.88
CA LEU A 112 -9.88 -0.14 -21.03
C LEU A 112 -10.17 -1.24 -19.98
N PRO A 113 -9.22 -1.58 -19.10
CA PRO A 113 -9.41 -2.71 -18.18
C PRO A 113 -10.47 -2.39 -17.13
N ARG A 114 -11.21 -3.45 -16.73
CA ARG A 114 -12.06 -3.43 -15.56
C ARG A 114 -11.22 -3.76 -14.34
N VAL A 115 -11.11 -2.79 -13.40
CA VAL A 115 -10.19 -2.83 -12.26
C VAL A 115 -10.99 -2.87 -10.96
N LEU A 116 -10.70 -3.82 -10.09
CA LEU A 116 -11.21 -3.87 -8.72
C LEU A 116 -10.10 -3.52 -7.72
N HIS A 117 -10.34 -2.58 -6.83
CA HIS A 117 -9.38 -2.18 -5.81
C HIS A 117 -9.95 -2.37 -4.41
N PHE A 118 -9.45 -3.39 -3.69
CA PHE A 118 -9.78 -3.61 -2.28
C PHE A 118 -9.00 -2.65 -1.38
N ALA A 119 -9.66 -2.14 -0.34
CA ALA A 119 -9.13 -1.12 0.58
C ALA A 119 -8.48 0.05 -0.19
N PRO A 120 -9.25 0.79 -1.00
CA PRO A 120 -8.71 1.67 -2.02
C PRO A 120 -7.90 2.82 -1.42
N GLU A 121 -6.74 3.04 -2.00
CA GLU A 121 -5.81 4.10 -1.61
C GLU A 121 -6.01 5.33 -2.52
N PRO A 122 -6.52 6.47 -2.01
CA PRO A 122 -6.88 7.63 -2.84
C PRO A 122 -5.74 8.19 -3.69
N VAL A 123 -4.49 7.95 -3.31
CA VAL A 123 -3.30 8.40 -4.07
C VAL A 123 -3.22 7.80 -5.47
N PHE A 124 -3.96 6.72 -5.76
CA PHE A 124 -3.98 6.06 -7.06
C PHE A 124 -5.18 6.44 -7.94
N TYR A 125 -6.20 7.11 -7.43
CA TYR A 125 -7.43 7.37 -8.18
C TYR A 125 -7.19 8.04 -9.53
N SER A 126 -6.27 8.99 -9.59
CA SER A 126 -5.94 9.68 -10.85
C SER A 126 -5.29 8.77 -11.90
N LEU A 127 -4.71 7.65 -11.50
CA LEU A 127 -4.09 6.69 -12.42
C LEU A 127 -5.13 5.85 -13.16
N PHE A 128 -6.29 5.61 -12.54
CA PHE A 128 -7.33 4.73 -13.04
C PHE A 128 -8.51 5.44 -13.72
N THR A 129 -8.38 6.75 -14.00
CA THR A 129 -9.44 7.55 -14.64
C THR A 129 -9.85 7.08 -16.03
N VAL A 130 -8.96 6.35 -16.72
CA VAL A 130 -9.18 5.78 -18.06
C VAL A 130 -9.68 4.32 -18.00
N CYS A 131 -9.96 3.80 -16.81
CA CYS A 131 -10.38 2.42 -16.59
C CYS A 131 -11.85 2.37 -16.12
N GLU A 132 -12.51 1.23 -16.24
CA GLU A 132 -13.66 0.91 -15.41
C GLU A 132 -13.15 0.57 -14.01
N TYR A 133 -12.98 1.60 -13.18
CA TYR A 133 -12.37 1.48 -11.86
C TYR A 133 -13.42 1.37 -10.79
N ILE A 134 -13.40 0.26 -10.06
CA ILE A 134 -14.35 -0.12 -9.02
C ILE A 134 -13.58 -0.30 -7.71
N THR A 135 -14.07 0.32 -6.66
CA THR A 135 -13.49 0.24 -5.32
C THR A 135 -14.31 -0.67 -4.44
N ALA A 136 -13.67 -1.45 -3.58
CA ALA A 136 -14.34 -2.35 -2.65
C ALA A 136 -13.70 -2.33 -1.27
N ASP A 137 -14.51 -2.45 -0.24
CA ASP A 137 -14.10 -2.60 1.15
C ASP A 137 -15.26 -3.20 1.95
N ILE A 138 -14.97 -3.84 3.08
CA ILE A 138 -16.00 -4.38 3.97
C ILE A 138 -16.55 -3.34 4.94
N GLU A 139 -15.71 -2.36 5.35
CA GLU A 139 -16.03 -1.37 6.39
C GLU A 139 -16.23 0.05 5.85
N LEU A 140 -15.50 0.43 4.79
CA LEU A 140 -15.57 1.78 4.24
C LEU A 140 -16.90 2.00 3.51
N GLU A 141 -17.65 3.04 3.90
CA GLU A 141 -18.92 3.39 3.27
C GLU A 141 -18.76 4.09 1.90
N ASP A 142 -17.66 4.83 1.69
CA ASP A 142 -17.39 5.58 0.44
C ASP A 142 -16.61 4.72 -0.58
N VAL A 143 -17.16 3.56 -0.91
CA VAL A 143 -16.69 2.63 -1.95
C VAL A 143 -17.83 2.26 -2.88
N ASP A 144 -17.49 1.74 -4.08
CA ASP A 144 -18.52 1.33 -5.06
C ASP A 144 -19.23 0.05 -4.62
N LEU A 145 -18.52 -0.87 -3.97
CA LEU A 145 -19.02 -2.15 -3.52
C LEU A 145 -18.58 -2.45 -2.08
N GLN A 146 -19.53 -2.76 -1.21
CA GLN A 146 -19.20 -3.36 0.09
C GLN A 146 -19.06 -4.86 -0.09
N LEU A 147 -17.83 -5.38 -0.04
CA LEU A 147 -17.50 -6.78 -0.30
C LEU A 147 -16.66 -7.37 0.82
N ASP A 148 -17.07 -8.55 1.27
CA ASP A 148 -16.21 -9.44 2.03
C ASP A 148 -15.30 -10.21 1.07
N ILE A 149 -13.99 -10.10 1.27
CA ILE A 149 -13.00 -10.75 0.39
C ILE A 149 -13.00 -12.28 0.53
N GLU A 150 -13.51 -12.82 1.63
CA GLU A 150 -13.69 -14.27 1.84
C GLU A 150 -14.96 -14.81 1.13
N LYS A 151 -15.87 -13.89 0.68
CA LYS A 151 -17.11 -14.26 -0.03
C LYS A 151 -17.52 -13.14 -0.99
N ILE A 152 -16.85 -13.05 -2.14
CA ILE A 152 -17.05 -11.97 -3.08
C ILE A 152 -18.33 -12.21 -3.92
N ASP A 153 -19.32 -11.32 -3.75
CA ASP A 153 -20.57 -11.35 -4.53
C ASP A 153 -20.36 -10.71 -5.92
N CYS A 154 -19.49 -11.34 -6.73
CA CYS A 154 -19.24 -10.99 -8.12
C CYS A 154 -19.17 -12.26 -8.96
N GLN A 155 -19.55 -12.14 -10.25
CA GLN A 155 -19.46 -13.24 -11.20
C GLN A 155 -18.00 -13.67 -11.41
N ASP A 156 -17.80 -14.93 -11.77
CA ASP A 156 -16.50 -15.45 -12.20
C ASP A 156 -16.00 -14.66 -13.41
N ASN A 157 -14.69 -14.53 -13.53
CA ASN A 157 -14.06 -13.89 -14.68
C ASN A 157 -14.59 -12.48 -14.99
N SER A 158 -14.66 -11.62 -13.97
CA SER A 158 -15.24 -10.27 -14.06
C SER A 158 -14.22 -9.15 -14.19
N PHE A 159 -12.98 -9.35 -13.75
CA PHE A 159 -11.97 -8.27 -13.64
C PHE A 159 -10.68 -8.60 -14.37
N ASN A 160 -10.15 -7.61 -15.11
CA ASN A 160 -8.85 -7.69 -15.77
C ASN A 160 -7.69 -7.52 -14.78
N LEU A 161 -7.87 -6.64 -13.81
CA LEU A 161 -6.89 -6.28 -12.81
C LEU A 161 -7.54 -6.18 -11.44
N ILE A 162 -6.96 -6.83 -10.45
CA ILE A 162 -7.36 -6.69 -9.05
C ILE A 162 -6.18 -6.14 -8.26
N LEU A 163 -6.45 -5.16 -7.40
CA LEU A 163 -5.48 -4.56 -6.49
C LEU A 163 -5.88 -4.90 -5.05
N CYS A 164 -4.97 -5.56 -4.33
CA CYS A 164 -5.19 -5.98 -2.95
C CYS A 164 -3.94 -5.68 -2.12
N ASN A 165 -3.88 -4.46 -1.56
CA ASN A 165 -2.70 -3.97 -0.86
C ASN A 165 -2.92 -3.95 0.64
N HIS A 166 -2.13 -4.71 1.38
CA HIS A 166 -2.22 -4.75 2.84
C HIS A 166 -3.64 -5.04 3.36
N VAL A 167 -4.26 -6.06 2.80
CA VAL A 167 -5.60 -6.55 3.18
C VAL A 167 -5.50 -7.95 3.78
N LEU A 168 -4.79 -8.87 3.13
CA LEU A 168 -4.81 -10.30 3.50
C LEU A 168 -4.30 -10.58 4.91
N GLU A 169 -3.41 -9.75 5.47
CA GLU A 169 -2.95 -9.88 6.85
C GLU A 169 -4.08 -9.69 7.88
N HIS A 170 -5.14 -8.99 7.48
CA HIS A 170 -6.34 -8.74 8.31
C HIS A 170 -7.42 -9.80 8.13
N ILE A 171 -7.27 -10.73 7.18
CA ILE A 171 -8.26 -11.74 6.83
C ILE A 171 -7.95 -13.04 7.56
N LYS A 172 -8.98 -13.63 8.18
CA LYS A 172 -8.79 -14.85 8.97
C LYS A 172 -8.47 -16.06 8.09
N ASP A 173 -9.21 -16.23 6.99
CA ASP A 173 -8.99 -17.29 5.99
C ASP A 173 -8.48 -16.68 4.67
N ASP A 174 -7.17 -16.41 4.63
CA ASP A 174 -6.53 -15.84 3.44
C ASP A 174 -6.50 -16.81 2.25
N LEU A 175 -6.55 -18.11 2.50
CA LEU A 175 -6.64 -19.11 1.44
C LEU A 175 -7.99 -19.00 0.69
N THR A 176 -9.09 -18.86 1.43
CA THR A 176 -10.42 -18.64 0.84
C THR A 176 -10.46 -17.31 0.08
N ALA A 177 -9.93 -16.23 0.69
CA ALA A 177 -9.83 -14.94 0.02
C ALA A 177 -9.02 -15.00 -1.30
N LEU A 178 -7.88 -15.66 -1.31
CA LEU A 178 -7.05 -15.82 -2.51
C LEU A 178 -7.77 -16.62 -3.61
N LYS A 179 -8.54 -17.65 -3.25
CA LYS A 179 -9.35 -18.42 -4.21
C LYS A 179 -10.48 -17.56 -4.80
N GLU A 180 -11.14 -16.75 -4.01
CA GLU A 180 -12.17 -15.81 -4.47
C GLU A 180 -11.57 -14.76 -5.43
N LEU A 181 -10.43 -14.18 -5.06
CA LEU A 181 -9.70 -13.25 -5.94
C LEU A 181 -9.31 -13.90 -7.27
N GLN A 182 -8.85 -15.15 -7.23
CA GLN A 182 -8.53 -15.91 -8.46
C GLN A 182 -9.80 -16.22 -9.26
N ARG A 183 -10.92 -16.58 -8.63
CA ARG A 183 -12.19 -16.88 -9.26
C ARG A 183 -12.71 -15.71 -10.11
N ILE A 184 -12.72 -14.51 -9.54
CA ILE A 184 -13.26 -13.31 -10.19
C ILE A 184 -12.33 -12.67 -11.22
N LEU A 185 -11.03 -13.03 -11.27
CA LEU A 185 -10.11 -12.65 -12.35
C LEU A 185 -10.53 -13.33 -13.67
N ILE A 186 -10.44 -12.60 -14.80
CA ILE A 186 -10.57 -13.17 -16.13
C ILE A 186 -9.33 -14.04 -16.48
N TYR A 187 -9.44 -14.85 -17.54
CA TYR A 187 -8.27 -15.47 -18.16
C TYR A 187 -7.25 -14.41 -18.57
N LYS A 188 -5.98 -14.61 -18.25
CA LYS A 188 -4.88 -13.62 -18.37
C LYS A 188 -5.03 -12.36 -17.50
N GLY A 189 -5.96 -12.37 -16.54
CA GLY A 189 -6.07 -11.31 -15.54
C GLY A 189 -4.91 -11.31 -14.55
N ILE A 190 -4.70 -10.18 -13.90
CA ILE A 190 -3.60 -9.95 -12.97
C ILE A 190 -4.14 -9.52 -11.62
N LEU A 191 -3.74 -10.21 -10.55
CA LEU A 191 -3.84 -9.71 -9.18
C LEU A 191 -2.50 -9.07 -8.80
N VAL A 192 -2.52 -7.81 -8.38
CA VAL A 192 -1.38 -7.17 -7.73
C VAL A 192 -1.63 -7.16 -6.22
N LEU A 193 -0.73 -7.78 -5.50
CA LEU A 193 -0.86 -8.06 -4.08
C LEU A 193 0.35 -7.57 -3.31
N THR A 194 0.13 -6.92 -2.17
CA THR A 194 1.17 -6.64 -1.18
C THR A 194 0.71 -7.03 0.21
N VAL A 195 1.62 -7.60 0.98
CA VAL A 195 1.41 -7.96 2.39
C VAL A 195 2.66 -7.60 3.20
N PRO A 196 2.55 -7.29 4.49
CA PRO A 196 3.70 -7.19 5.37
C PRO A 196 4.30 -8.58 5.60
N GLY A 197 5.63 -8.68 5.59
CA GLY A 197 6.31 -9.95 5.84
C GLY A 197 7.79 -9.79 6.17
N ASP A 198 8.36 -10.83 6.76
CA ASP A 198 9.81 -10.97 6.90
C ASP A 198 10.33 -12.03 5.92
N TRP A 199 10.74 -11.57 4.75
CA TRP A 199 11.19 -12.40 3.63
C TRP A 199 12.57 -13.06 3.84
N ARG A 200 13.14 -12.96 5.04
CA ARG A 200 14.32 -13.74 5.49
C ARG A 200 13.90 -15.00 6.23
N ARG A 201 12.66 -15.04 6.70
CA ARG A 201 12.06 -16.17 7.40
C ARG A 201 11.31 -17.05 6.40
N LYS A 202 11.40 -18.38 6.59
CA LYS A 202 10.68 -19.35 5.76
C LYS A 202 9.21 -19.39 6.11
N GLU A 203 8.91 -19.60 7.39
CA GLU A 203 7.54 -19.80 7.88
C GLU A 203 6.82 -18.46 8.12
N THR A 204 5.53 -18.47 7.88
CA THR A 204 4.57 -17.41 8.31
C THR A 204 4.32 -17.58 9.81
N ILE A 205 4.21 -16.48 10.53
CA ILE A 205 3.78 -16.49 11.92
C ILE A 205 2.28 -16.23 11.95
N GLU A 206 1.51 -17.21 12.43
CA GLU A 206 0.08 -17.07 12.65
C GLU A 206 -0.22 -16.60 14.07
N TYR A 207 -1.17 -15.68 14.21
CA TYR A 207 -1.63 -15.17 15.49
C TYR A 207 -3.04 -15.69 15.77
N LYS A 208 -3.23 -16.40 16.91
CA LYS A 208 -4.57 -16.85 17.35
C LYS A 208 -5.54 -15.69 17.60
N ILE A 209 -4.99 -14.58 18.07
CA ILE A 209 -5.68 -13.30 18.29
C ILE A 209 -4.89 -12.26 17.48
N PRO A 210 -5.56 -11.42 16.68
CA PRO A 210 -4.87 -10.42 15.90
C PRO A 210 -3.95 -9.53 16.74
N ASP A 211 -2.84 -9.11 16.17
CA ASP A 211 -1.90 -8.20 16.80
C ASP A 211 -2.53 -6.81 17.01
N ASN A 212 -1.77 -5.87 17.59
CA ASN A 212 -2.23 -4.50 17.83
C ASN A 212 -2.56 -3.69 16.57
N ASN A 213 -2.25 -4.22 15.38
CA ASN A 213 -2.62 -3.63 14.09
C ASN A 213 -3.78 -4.38 13.43
N GLY A 214 -4.33 -5.40 14.08
CA GLY A 214 -5.38 -6.25 13.54
C GLY A 214 -4.88 -7.34 12.59
N HIS A 215 -3.57 -7.65 12.59
CA HIS A 215 -3.02 -8.69 11.73
C HIS A 215 -3.20 -10.08 12.33
N TYR A 216 -3.75 -11.01 11.56
CA TYR A 216 -3.79 -12.43 11.91
C TYR A 216 -2.45 -13.13 11.64
N ARG A 217 -1.58 -12.54 10.78
CA ARG A 217 -0.29 -13.15 10.43
C ARG A 217 0.78 -12.16 10.02
N ASP A 218 2.02 -12.63 10.10
CA ASP A 218 3.22 -11.98 9.58
C ASP A 218 3.90 -12.95 8.60
N TYR A 219 3.78 -12.66 7.30
CA TYR A 219 4.13 -13.59 6.24
C TYR A 219 5.62 -13.91 6.16
N GLY A 220 5.93 -15.17 5.83
CA GLY A 220 7.24 -15.68 5.45
C GLY A 220 7.32 -16.09 3.98
N LEU A 221 8.46 -16.67 3.57
CA LEU A 221 8.69 -17.08 2.17
C LEU A 221 7.69 -18.12 1.66
N GLU A 222 7.15 -18.97 2.53
CA GLU A 222 6.15 -19.99 2.16
C GLU A 222 4.86 -19.38 1.56
N PHE A 223 4.61 -18.09 1.80
CA PHE A 223 3.51 -17.39 1.14
C PHE A 223 3.63 -17.41 -0.39
N ILE A 224 4.86 -17.43 -0.92
CA ILE A 224 5.10 -17.55 -2.36
C ILE A 224 4.66 -18.93 -2.87
N ASP A 225 4.88 -19.98 -2.08
CA ASP A 225 4.44 -21.33 -2.43
C ASP A 225 2.90 -21.41 -2.40
N LEU A 226 2.27 -20.78 -1.41
CA LEU A 226 0.81 -20.65 -1.35
C LEU A 226 0.25 -19.98 -2.61
N LEU A 227 0.84 -18.85 -3.03
CA LEU A 227 0.41 -18.15 -4.24
C LEU A 227 0.61 -19.01 -5.50
N ASN A 228 1.74 -19.73 -5.63
CA ASN A 228 2.02 -20.61 -6.76
C ASN A 228 1.10 -21.85 -6.83
N ASN A 229 0.51 -22.26 -5.71
CA ASN A 229 -0.49 -23.33 -5.67
C ASN A 229 -1.88 -22.87 -6.19
N ILE A 230 -2.14 -21.57 -6.19
CA ILE A 230 -3.43 -20.99 -6.59
C ILE A 230 -3.35 -20.37 -7.98
N PHE A 231 -2.29 -19.63 -8.26
CA PHE A 231 -2.11 -18.91 -9.53
C PHE A 231 -1.12 -19.61 -10.45
N ASN A 232 -1.36 -19.53 -11.75
CA ASN A 232 -0.54 -20.21 -12.75
C ASN A 232 0.89 -19.67 -12.86
N LYS A 233 1.07 -18.39 -12.52
CA LYS A 233 2.36 -17.72 -12.50
C LYS A 233 2.36 -16.64 -11.43
N VAL A 234 3.43 -16.54 -10.67
CA VAL A 234 3.65 -15.49 -9.65
C VAL A 234 4.99 -14.82 -9.91
N GLU A 235 4.96 -13.51 -10.11
CA GLU A 235 6.16 -12.68 -10.22
C GLU A 235 6.34 -11.89 -8.93
N LYS A 236 7.50 -12.03 -8.31
CA LYS A 236 7.91 -11.26 -7.14
C LYS A 236 8.70 -10.04 -7.55
N ILE A 237 8.25 -8.85 -7.17
CA ILE A 237 8.89 -7.58 -7.50
C ILE A 237 9.30 -6.87 -6.21
N ASP A 238 10.60 -6.59 -6.05
CA ASP A 238 11.07 -5.70 -4.98
C ASP A 238 10.85 -4.24 -5.43
N LEU A 239 10.01 -3.52 -4.69
CA LEU A 239 9.66 -2.13 -5.00
C LEU A 239 10.89 -1.21 -4.96
N HIS A 240 11.95 -1.58 -4.22
CA HIS A 240 13.22 -0.85 -4.20
C HIS A 240 13.87 -0.72 -5.58
N ASN A 241 13.66 -1.69 -6.47
CA ASN A 241 14.21 -1.67 -7.83
C ASN A 241 13.77 -0.44 -8.64
N PHE A 242 12.64 0.17 -8.28
CA PHE A 242 12.17 1.40 -8.92
C PHE A 242 12.81 2.68 -8.37
N ASN A 243 13.67 2.61 -7.34
CA ASN A 243 14.17 3.82 -6.66
C ASN A 243 14.90 4.79 -7.60
N HIS A 244 15.54 4.28 -8.63
CA HIS A 244 16.35 5.04 -9.59
C HIS A 244 15.73 5.05 -11.01
N THR A 245 14.41 4.88 -11.13
CA THR A 245 13.69 4.97 -12.41
C THR A 245 13.75 6.38 -13.01
N TYR A 246 13.93 7.39 -12.17
CA TYR A 246 14.03 8.81 -12.56
C TYR A 246 15.40 9.37 -12.15
N GLU A 247 15.75 10.55 -12.70
CA GLU A 247 17.00 11.24 -12.36
C GLU A 247 17.18 11.44 -10.84
N LYS A 248 16.07 11.77 -10.14
CA LYS A 248 16.06 11.83 -8.67
C LYS A 248 15.37 10.62 -8.09
N PRO A 249 15.89 10.04 -6.99
CA PRO A 249 15.35 8.83 -6.40
C PRO A 249 13.93 9.04 -5.86
N LEU A 250 13.13 7.97 -5.90
CA LEU A 250 11.77 7.92 -5.36
C LEU A 250 11.74 7.79 -3.84
N GLY A 251 12.90 7.66 -3.17
CA GLY A 251 12.99 7.46 -1.73
C GLY A 251 12.58 6.05 -1.27
N LEU A 252 12.71 5.04 -2.15
CA LEU A 252 12.45 3.63 -1.84
C LEU A 252 13.67 3.03 -1.15
N THR A 253 13.83 3.26 0.14
CA THR A 253 15.03 2.89 0.90
C THR A 253 14.89 1.56 1.65
N SER A 254 13.70 0.96 1.69
CA SER A 254 13.48 -0.36 2.29
C SER A 254 13.80 -1.44 1.26
N LYS A 255 14.78 -2.26 1.51
CA LYS A 255 14.89 -3.57 0.86
C LYS A 255 13.77 -4.45 1.45
N HIS A 256 13.09 -5.23 0.59
CA HIS A 256 12.03 -6.19 1.00
C HIS A 256 10.60 -5.63 1.12
N ASP A 257 10.30 -4.46 0.57
CA ASP A 257 8.91 -4.11 0.28
C ASP A 257 8.53 -4.82 -1.04
N LEU A 258 7.91 -5.99 -0.94
CA LEU A 258 7.59 -6.84 -2.09
C LEU A 258 6.16 -6.60 -2.58
N ALA A 259 5.99 -6.65 -3.89
CA ALA A 259 4.71 -6.84 -4.56
C ALA A 259 4.72 -8.17 -5.32
N PHE A 260 3.58 -8.82 -5.35
CA PHE A 260 3.35 -10.07 -6.07
C PHE A 260 2.37 -9.80 -7.21
N LEU A 261 2.75 -10.17 -8.44
CA LEU A 261 1.87 -10.19 -9.59
C LEU A 261 1.47 -11.65 -9.82
N CYS A 262 0.20 -11.93 -9.56
CA CYS A 262 -0.36 -13.27 -9.68
C CYS A 262 -1.24 -13.34 -10.92
N TYR A 263 -0.96 -14.27 -11.83
CA TYR A 263 -1.62 -14.39 -13.12
C TYR A 263 -2.55 -15.61 -13.13
N LYS A 264 -3.76 -15.40 -13.67
CA LYS A 264 -4.71 -16.48 -13.98
C LYS A 264 -4.59 -16.84 -15.47
N ASN A 265 -4.18 -18.08 -15.78
CA ASN A 265 -4.08 -18.61 -17.16
C ASN A 265 -5.13 -19.68 -17.40
#